data_06fdc5f9b9cffb6f557e487b26abb990
#
_entry.id   06fdc5f9b9cffb6f557e487b26abb990
#
_cell.length_a   1.000
_cell.length_b   1.000
_cell.length_c   1.000
_cell.angle_alpha   90.00
_cell.angle_beta   90.00
_cell.angle_gamma   90.00
#
_symmetry.space_group_name_H-M   'P 1'
#
loop_
_entity.id
_entity.type
_entity.pdbx_description
1 polymer ?
#
loop_
_entity_poly.entity_id
_entity_poly.type
_entity_poly.pdbx_seq_one_letter_code
_entity_poly.pdbx_strand_id
1 'polypeptide(L)'
;MIPCLAVAFALTSCDSTMDDKATIDAKYEKASSATVALGSVSAVDFQTITAAATVGSEAQVIEEGIQICSSADFASGITSVPNDTVEASYSINVAGLAEQTTYYVRAYAVTRTAGTIVTEPQSVTTPKAPIFPLDGIYLATEWDAETGEAAGQYPVEITFDEADPTIVNITNIWGGKMTVQGQYDEESGIITVPNMQLIYVHDTYGDIWIHGVTDDMEEYASDVKFLFTALGGKMESSIMAAECSAGVFGLFYLTMEHQ
;
A
#
# COMPACT_ATOMS: atom_id res chain seq x y z
N MET A 1 -76.02 -33.09 -54.30
CA MET A 1 -74.62 -33.60 -54.13
C MET A 1 -73.70 -32.47 -54.38
N ILE A 2 -73.11 -31.94 -53.30
CA ILE A 2 -72.12 -30.85 -53.34
C ILE A 2 -70.80 -31.46 -52.99
N PRO A 3 -69.77 -31.35 -53.82
CA PRO A 3 -68.43 -31.89 -53.48
C PRO A 3 -67.75 -31.01 -52.46
N CYS A 4 -67.31 -31.62 -51.40
CA CYS A 4 -66.52 -30.98 -50.36
C CYS A 4 -65.07 -30.76 -50.87
N LEU A 5 -64.68 -29.51 -51.05
CA LEU A 5 -63.34 -29.13 -51.44
C LEU A 5 -62.45 -29.14 -50.21
N ALA A 6 -61.60 -30.12 -50.07
CA ALA A 6 -60.58 -30.17 -48.98
C ALA A 6 -59.44 -29.20 -49.33
N VAL A 7 -59.38 -28.08 -48.60
CA VAL A 7 -58.22 -27.20 -48.66
C VAL A 7 -57.11 -27.78 -47.76
N ALA A 8 -56.07 -28.32 -48.37
CA ALA A 8 -54.88 -28.67 -47.65
C ALA A 8 -54.07 -27.42 -47.31
N PHE A 9 -54.04 -27.04 -46.03
CA PHE A 9 -53.08 -26.06 -45.53
C PHE A 9 -51.70 -26.75 -45.45
N ALA A 10 -50.86 -26.41 -46.40
CA ALA A 10 -49.43 -26.66 -46.23
C ALA A 10 -48.90 -25.75 -45.14
N LEU A 11 -48.63 -26.32 -43.95
CA LEU A 11 -47.81 -25.67 -42.91
C LEU A 11 -46.39 -25.65 -43.46
N THR A 12 -45.99 -24.54 -44.12
CA THR A 12 -44.59 -24.27 -44.33
C THR A 12 -43.99 -24.02 -42.96
N SER A 13 -43.32 -25.01 -42.43
CA SER A 13 -42.46 -24.91 -41.29
C SER A 13 -41.48 -23.74 -41.53
N CYS A 14 -41.52 -22.77 -40.65
CA CYS A 14 -40.51 -21.69 -40.60
C CYS A 14 -39.22 -22.32 -40.04
N ASP A 15 -38.46 -22.99 -40.88
CA ASP A 15 -37.24 -23.69 -40.47
C ASP A 15 -35.97 -22.97 -40.92
N SER A 16 -36.03 -21.65 -41.11
CA SER A 16 -34.90 -20.91 -41.65
C SER A 16 -34.27 -19.89 -40.71
N THR A 17 -34.60 -19.88 -39.40
CA THR A 17 -34.01 -18.91 -38.47
C THR A 17 -33.50 -19.47 -37.16
N MET A 18 -33.54 -20.81 -36.98
CA MET A 18 -32.76 -21.38 -35.89
C MET A 18 -31.37 -21.79 -36.45
N ASP A 19 -30.35 -21.12 -35.92
CA ASP A 19 -29.00 -21.65 -36.07
C ASP A 19 -29.02 -23.14 -35.74
N ASP A 20 -28.48 -23.97 -36.62
CA ASP A 20 -28.41 -25.39 -36.31
C ASP A 20 -27.63 -25.68 -35.04
N LYS A 21 -27.89 -26.81 -34.42
CA LYS A 21 -27.22 -27.15 -33.15
C LYS A 21 -25.70 -27.06 -33.26
N ALA A 22 -25.12 -27.38 -34.41
CA ALA A 22 -23.68 -27.31 -34.61
C ALA A 22 -23.15 -25.86 -34.61
N THR A 23 -23.93 -24.93 -35.20
CA THR A 23 -23.60 -23.49 -35.16
C THR A 23 -23.75 -22.92 -33.76
N ILE A 24 -24.78 -23.34 -33.02
CA ILE A 24 -24.97 -22.96 -31.62
C ILE A 24 -23.85 -23.53 -30.77
N ASP A 25 -23.59 -24.84 -30.86
CA ASP A 25 -22.52 -25.50 -30.10
C ASP A 25 -21.16 -24.86 -30.40
N ALA A 26 -20.85 -24.56 -31.67
CA ALA A 26 -19.60 -23.90 -32.03
C ALA A 26 -19.45 -22.48 -31.44
N LYS A 27 -20.56 -21.71 -31.34
CA LYS A 27 -20.56 -20.41 -30.68
C LYS A 27 -20.34 -20.56 -29.19
N TYR A 28 -20.96 -21.51 -28.55
CA TYR A 28 -20.85 -21.79 -27.12
C TYR A 28 -19.52 -22.43 -26.77
N GLU A 29 -19.00 -23.38 -27.57
CA GLU A 29 -17.68 -23.97 -27.39
C GLU A 29 -16.56 -22.89 -27.49
N LYS A 30 -16.67 -21.96 -28.44
CA LYS A 30 -15.74 -20.82 -28.51
C LYS A 30 -15.87 -19.86 -27.32
N ALA A 31 -17.07 -19.71 -26.81
CA ALA A 31 -17.33 -18.85 -25.65
C ALA A 31 -16.85 -19.49 -24.33
N SER A 32 -16.81 -20.83 -24.24
CA SER A 32 -16.30 -21.58 -23.09
C SER A 32 -14.79 -21.81 -23.09
N SER A 33 -14.08 -21.32 -24.09
CA SER A 33 -12.63 -21.53 -24.24
C SER A 33 -11.75 -20.53 -23.48
N ALA A 34 -12.34 -19.64 -22.70
CA ALA A 34 -11.57 -18.77 -21.80
C ALA A 34 -10.81 -19.63 -20.78
N THR A 35 -9.56 -19.32 -20.59
CA THR A 35 -8.68 -20.02 -19.63
C THR A 35 -8.07 -19.00 -18.69
N VAL A 36 -7.79 -19.42 -17.48
CA VAL A 36 -7.02 -18.63 -16.51
C VAL A 36 -5.91 -19.52 -15.94
N ALA A 37 -4.73 -18.95 -15.78
CA ALA A 37 -3.60 -19.63 -15.16
C ALA A 37 -2.93 -18.70 -14.15
N LEU A 38 -2.67 -19.24 -12.96
CA LEU A 38 -1.88 -18.55 -11.93
C LEU A 38 -0.40 -18.77 -12.24
N GLY A 39 0.36 -17.69 -12.29
CA GLY A 39 1.79 -17.69 -12.46
C GLY A 39 2.54 -17.68 -11.12
N SER A 40 3.50 -16.76 -10.98
CA SER A 40 4.26 -16.61 -9.74
C SER A 40 3.42 -15.94 -8.65
N VAL A 41 3.57 -16.46 -7.42
CA VAL A 41 3.04 -15.85 -6.20
C VAL A 41 4.19 -15.68 -5.22
N SER A 42 4.42 -14.50 -4.70
CA SER A 42 5.50 -14.22 -3.74
C SER A 42 5.11 -13.13 -2.74
N ALA A 43 5.70 -13.19 -1.56
CA ALA A 43 5.63 -12.09 -0.60
C ALA A 43 6.60 -10.98 -1.05
N VAL A 44 6.11 -9.75 -1.09
CA VAL A 44 6.91 -8.55 -1.36
C VAL A 44 7.50 -8.05 -0.04
N ASP A 45 6.67 -8.01 0.99
CA ASP A 45 7.02 -7.62 2.36
C ASP A 45 6.12 -8.35 3.37
N PHE A 46 6.14 -7.92 4.62
CA PHE A 46 5.39 -8.56 5.71
C PHE A 46 3.86 -8.29 5.66
N GLN A 47 3.39 -7.43 4.76
CA GLN A 47 1.97 -7.07 4.61
C GLN A 47 1.49 -7.14 3.17
N THR A 48 2.37 -7.47 2.22
CA THR A 48 2.07 -7.41 0.80
C THR A 48 2.54 -8.66 0.07
N ILE A 49 1.67 -9.23 -0.75
CA ILE A 49 2.02 -10.26 -1.72
C ILE A 49 1.80 -9.73 -3.13
N THR A 50 2.53 -10.29 -4.10
CA THR A 50 2.27 -10.11 -5.53
C THR A 50 1.90 -11.45 -6.14
N ALA A 51 0.94 -11.42 -7.06
CA ALA A 51 0.51 -12.59 -7.82
C ALA A 51 0.37 -12.22 -9.30
N ALA A 52 1.04 -12.99 -10.15
CA ALA A 52 0.91 -12.87 -11.60
C ALA A 52 -0.06 -13.91 -12.15
N ALA A 53 -0.81 -13.56 -13.18
CA ALA A 53 -1.72 -14.47 -13.86
C ALA A 53 -1.81 -14.19 -15.35
N THR A 54 -2.33 -15.17 -16.10
CA THR A 54 -2.60 -15.05 -17.53
C THR A 54 -4.01 -15.48 -17.85
N VAL A 55 -4.62 -14.84 -18.83
CA VAL A 55 -5.94 -15.19 -19.34
C VAL A 55 -5.86 -15.45 -20.84
N GLY A 56 -6.44 -16.57 -21.28
CA GLY A 56 -6.64 -16.87 -22.69
C GLY A 56 -8.05 -16.52 -23.13
N SER A 57 -8.21 -16.07 -24.38
CA SER A 57 -9.49 -15.66 -24.95
C SER A 57 -10.15 -14.46 -24.23
N GLU A 58 -9.41 -13.40 -24.02
CA GLU A 58 -9.80 -12.15 -23.31
C GLU A 58 -11.18 -11.63 -23.74
N ALA A 59 -11.53 -11.70 -25.03
CA ALA A 59 -12.83 -11.26 -25.54
C ALA A 59 -14.04 -11.97 -24.89
N GLN A 60 -13.83 -13.10 -24.23
CA GLN A 60 -14.84 -13.86 -23.50
C GLN A 60 -14.87 -13.53 -22.01
N VAL A 61 -13.89 -12.77 -21.52
CA VAL A 61 -13.74 -12.40 -20.10
C VAL A 61 -14.41 -11.04 -19.87
N ILE A 62 -15.12 -10.93 -18.74
CA ILE A 62 -15.79 -9.70 -18.29
C ILE A 62 -14.96 -9.04 -17.19
N GLU A 63 -14.38 -9.86 -16.31
CA GLU A 63 -13.58 -9.47 -15.16
C GLU A 63 -12.56 -10.55 -14.89
N GLU A 64 -11.40 -10.16 -14.46
CA GLU A 64 -10.33 -11.05 -14.02
C GLU A 64 -9.67 -10.48 -12.77
N GLY A 65 -8.92 -11.31 -12.06
CA GLY A 65 -8.22 -10.87 -10.85
C GLY A 65 -7.68 -12.02 -10.02
N ILE A 66 -7.33 -11.67 -8.80
CA ILE A 66 -6.77 -12.58 -7.80
C ILE A 66 -7.77 -12.72 -6.65
N GLN A 67 -7.94 -13.94 -6.17
CA GLN A 67 -8.62 -14.25 -4.92
C GLN A 67 -7.62 -14.75 -3.90
N ILE A 68 -7.75 -14.23 -2.67
CA ILE A 68 -6.92 -14.60 -1.53
C ILE A 68 -7.79 -15.05 -0.37
N CYS A 69 -7.33 -16.05 0.36
CA CYS A 69 -8.01 -16.61 1.52
C CYS A 69 -6.97 -17.15 2.51
N SER A 70 -7.29 -17.16 3.81
CA SER A 70 -6.48 -17.83 4.83
C SER A 70 -6.70 -19.36 4.89
N SER A 71 -7.69 -19.87 4.15
CA SER A 71 -8.02 -21.31 4.08
C SER A 71 -7.88 -21.86 2.66
N ALA A 72 -7.26 -23.02 2.54
CA ALA A 72 -6.98 -23.67 1.24
C ALA A 72 -8.24 -24.06 0.46
N ASP A 73 -9.35 -24.31 1.14
CA ASP A 73 -10.62 -24.73 0.55
C ASP A 73 -11.45 -23.57 0.00
N PHE A 74 -11.08 -22.32 0.29
CA PHE A 74 -11.84 -21.13 -0.10
C PHE A 74 -13.32 -21.19 0.32
N ALA A 75 -13.62 -21.84 1.45
CA ALA A 75 -15.00 -22.00 1.91
C ALA A 75 -15.60 -20.70 2.46
N SER A 76 -14.78 -19.80 3.02
CA SER A 76 -15.20 -18.53 3.58
C SER A 76 -14.04 -17.53 3.65
N GLY A 77 -14.31 -16.24 3.83
CA GLY A 77 -13.26 -15.23 4.00
C GLY A 77 -12.48 -14.94 2.72
N ILE A 78 -13.09 -15.13 1.55
CA ILE A 78 -12.45 -14.83 0.27
C ILE A 78 -12.44 -13.33 0.05
N THR A 79 -11.26 -12.79 -0.21
CA THR A 79 -11.07 -11.44 -0.71
C THR A 79 -10.74 -11.51 -2.20
N SER A 80 -11.52 -10.83 -3.03
CA SER A 80 -11.28 -10.73 -4.47
C SER A 80 -10.70 -9.35 -4.79
N VAL A 81 -9.60 -9.33 -5.53
CA VAL A 81 -8.95 -8.11 -6.01
C VAL A 81 -9.00 -8.17 -7.55
N PRO A 82 -9.91 -7.42 -8.17
CA PRO A 82 -10.01 -7.39 -9.62
C PRO A 82 -8.83 -6.65 -10.26
N ASN A 83 -8.50 -7.02 -11.49
CA ASN A 83 -7.66 -6.21 -12.36
C ASN A 83 -8.51 -5.09 -12.97
N ASP A 84 -7.96 -3.89 -13.09
CA ASP A 84 -8.70 -2.71 -13.60
C ASP A 84 -9.18 -2.88 -15.05
N THR A 85 -8.42 -3.62 -15.84
CA THR A 85 -8.73 -3.92 -17.24
C THR A 85 -8.45 -5.39 -17.53
N VAL A 86 -9.21 -5.98 -18.46
CA VAL A 86 -8.95 -7.35 -18.90
C VAL A 86 -7.74 -7.38 -19.84
N GLU A 87 -6.71 -8.14 -19.47
CA GLU A 87 -5.44 -8.25 -20.18
C GLU A 87 -4.99 -9.72 -20.28
N ALA A 88 -4.23 -10.06 -21.31
CA ALA A 88 -3.69 -11.41 -21.48
C ALA A 88 -2.75 -11.83 -20.34
N SER A 89 -2.13 -10.86 -19.68
CA SER A 89 -1.18 -11.10 -18.57
C SER A 89 -1.21 -9.91 -17.64
N TYR A 90 -1.36 -10.16 -16.35
CA TYR A 90 -1.43 -9.12 -15.32
C TYR A 90 -0.70 -9.53 -14.05
N SER A 91 -0.46 -8.56 -13.18
CA SER A 91 0.12 -8.78 -11.85
C SER A 91 -0.58 -7.85 -10.86
N ILE A 92 -0.99 -8.41 -9.72
CA ILE A 92 -1.73 -7.69 -8.68
C ILE A 92 -0.95 -7.77 -7.38
N ASN A 93 -0.81 -6.61 -6.71
CA ASN A 93 -0.33 -6.51 -5.36
C ASN A 93 -1.52 -6.49 -4.39
N VAL A 94 -1.51 -7.40 -3.42
CA VAL A 94 -2.50 -7.46 -2.34
C VAL A 94 -1.82 -7.02 -1.06
N ALA A 95 -2.21 -5.87 -0.54
CA ALA A 95 -1.64 -5.26 0.65
C ALA A 95 -2.58 -5.37 1.88
N GLY A 96 -2.08 -4.97 3.06
CA GLY A 96 -2.85 -5.00 4.32
C GLY A 96 -3.00 -6.39 4.91
N LEU A 97 -2.11 -7.31 4.59
CA LEU A 97 -2.07 -8.67 5.11
C LEU A 97 -1.42 -8.71 6.49
N ALA A 98 -1.74 -9.74 7.28
CA ALA A 98 -1.06 -9.99 8.54
C ALA A 98 0.33 -10.61 8.29
N GLU A 99 1.30 -10.27 9.14
CA GLU A 99 2.62 -10.89 9.12
C GLU A 99 2.57 -12.36 9.55
N GLN A 100 3.62 -13.12 9.22
CA GLN A 100 3.78 -14.54 9.57
C GLN A 100 2.53 -15.40 9.29
N THR A 101 1.75 -15.03 8.28
CA THR A 101 0.48 -15.66 7.96
C THR A 101 0.53 -16.31 6.60
N THR A 102 0.09 -17.56 6.54
CA THR A 102 -0.03 -18.29 5.26
C THR A 102 -1.37 -17.94 4.62
N TYR A 103 -1.29 -17.48 3.38
CA TYR A 103 -2.41 -17.22 2.50
C TYR A 103 -2.42 -18.19 1.32
N TYR A 104 -3.60 -18.50 0.84
CA TYR A 104 -3.84 -19.25 -0.37
C TYR A 104 -4.34 -18.28 -1.44
N VAL A 105 -3.74 -18.35 -2.61
CA VAL A 105 -3.96 -17.40 -3.70
C VAL A 105 -4.36 -18.17 -4.94
N ARG A 106 -5.40 -17.72 -5.62
CA ARG A 106 -5.81 -18.27 -6.93
C ARG A 106 -6.19 -17.13 -7.87
N ALA A 107 -5.98 -17.33 -9.15
CA ALA A 107 -6.49 -16.44 -10.17
C ALA A 107 -7.94 -16.81 -10.52
N TYR A 108 -8.73 -15.82 -10.89
CA TYR A 108 -10.09 -16.00 -11.38
C TYR A 108 -10.36 -15.20 -12.64
N ALA A 109 -11.31 -15.68 -13.43
CA ALA A 109 -11.89 -14.91 -14.52
C ALA A 109 -13.41 -15.16 -14.57
N VAL A 110 -14.18 -14.08 -14.67
CA VAL A 110 -15.62 -14.12 -14.93
C VAL A 110 -15.84 -14.09 -16.43
N THR A 111 -16.49 -15.10 -16.94
CA THR A 111 -16.70 -15.25 -18.38
C THR A 111 -18.15 -14.93 -18.77
N ARG A 112 -18.35 -14.56 -20.03
CA ARG A 112 -19.69 -14.21 -20.56
C ARG A 112 -20.68 -15.37 -20.53
N THR A 113 -20.19 -16.61 -20.59
CA THR A 113 -21.06 -17.77 -20.80
C THR A 113 -20.82 -18.93 -19.82
N ALA A 114 -19.58 -19.11 -19.33
CA ALA A 114 -19.22 -20.22 -18.47
C ALA A 114 -19.20 -19.88 -16.95
N GLY A 115 -19.58 -18.64 -16.59
CA GLY A 115 -19.51 -18.18 -15.22
C GLY A 115 -18.07 -17.88 -14.77
N THR A 116 -17.79 -18.03 -13.48
CA THR A 116 -16.46 -17.79 -12.92
C THR A 116 -15.63 -19.05 -13.01
N ILE A 117 -14.46 -18.94 -13.64
CA ILE A 117 -13.42 -19.98 -13.65
C ILE A 117 -12.30 -19.56 -12.69
N VAL A 118 -11.70 -20.53 -12.00
CA VAL A 118 -10.63 -20.29 -11.02
C VAL A 118 -9.50 -21.31 -11.23
N THR A 119 -8.31 -20.95 -10.80
CA THR A 119 -7.16 -21.86 -10.78
C THR A 119 -7.11 -22.66 -9.48
N GLU A 120 -6.29 -23.72 -9.46
CA GLU A 120 -5.81 -24.30 -8.22
C GLU A 120 -5.04 -23.24 -7.42
N PRO A 121 -5.19 -23.23 -6.08
CA PRO A 121 -4.52 -22.25 -5.26
C PRO A 121 -3.04 -22.57 -5.04
N GLN A 122 -2.23 -21.52 -4.88
CA GLN A 122 -0.86 -21.60 -4.39
C GLN A 122 -0.78 -20.95 -3.00
N SER A 123 0.03 -21.52 -2.11
CA SER A 123 0.26 -20.92 -0.80
C SER A 123 1.45 -19.97 -0.81
N VAL A 124 1.35 -18.90 -0.04
CA VAL A 124 2.43 -17.94 0.22
C VAL A 124 2.34 -17.54 1.69
N THR A 125 3.48 -17.39 2.34
CA THR A 125 3.54 -16.93 3.73
C THR A 125 4.21 -15.56 3.78
N THR A 126 3.55 -14.60 4.39
CA THR A 126 4.15 -13.28 4.66
C THR A 126 5.27 -13.43 5.70
N PRO A 127 6.43 -12.79 5.52
CA PRO A 127 7.49 -12.82 6.51
C PRO A 127 7.09 -12.09 7.79
N LYS A 128 7.91 -12.25 8.83
CA LYS A 128 7.80 -11.45 10.04
C LYS A 128 8.15 -10.00 9.73
N ALA A 129 7.42 -9.07 10.31
CA ALA A 129 7.77 -7.65 10.24
C ALA A 129 9.13 -7.41 10.89
N PRO A 130 10.03 -6.67 10.24
CA PRO A 130 11.25 -6.23 10.88
C PRO A 130 10.89 -5.25 12.01
N ILE A 131 11.40 -5.52 13.20
CA ILE A 131 11.35 -4.57 14.32
C ILE A 131 12.69 -3.86 14.32
N PHE A 132 12.67 -2.54 14.14
CA PHE A 132 13.86 -1.71 14.16
C PHE A 132 14.09 -1.20 15.59
N PRO A 133 15.35 -1.15 16.07
CA PRO A 133 15.67 -0.44 17.28
C PRO A 133 15.45 1.06 17.08
N LEU A 134 15.20 1.79 18.16
CA LEU A 134 15.06 3.25 18.09
C LEU A 134 16.40 3.94 17.76
N ASP A 135 17.49 3.44 18.33
CA ASP A 135 18.84 3.94 18.06
C ASP A 135 19.32 3.55 16.65
N GLY A 136 20.11 4.41 16.05
CA GLY A 136 20.67 4.19 14.72
C GLY A 136 20.72 5.44 13.87
N ILE A 137 21.03 5.23 12.62
CA ILE A 137 21.06 6.30 11.61
C ILE A 137 19.77 6.28 10.81
N TYR A 138 19.18 7.44 10.65
CA TYR A 138 17.98 7.67 9.86
C TYR A 138 18.30 8.58 8.67
N LEU A 139 17.74 8.29 7.51
CA LEU A 139 17.67 9.27 6.43
C LEU A 139 16.45 10.16 6.65
N ALA A 140 16.70 11.41 7.05
CA ALA A 140 15.65 12.40 7.22
C ALA A 140 15.36 13.09 5.89
N THR A 141 14.08 13.24 5.56
CA THR A 141 13.58 14.15 4.53
C THR A 141 12.92 15.33 5.23
N GLU A 142 13.41 16.52 4.95
CA GLU A 142 12.85 17.76 5.43
C GLU A 142 11.76 18.25 4.48
N TRP A 143 10.62 18.60 5.04
CA TRP A 143 9.47 19.10 4.32
C TRP A 143 9.14 20.50 4.78
N ASP A 144 8.96 21.41 3.87
CA ASP A 144 8.39 22.72 4.13
C ASP A 144 6.92 22.55 4.55
N ALA A 145 6.57 23.03 5.74
CA ALA A 145 5.23 22.81 6.30
C ALA A 145 4.15 23.68 5.65
N GLU A 146 4.51 24.76 4.96
CA GLU A 146 3.55 25.65 4.30
C GLU A 146 3.25 25.15 2.86
N THR A 147 4.27 24.67 2.15
CA THR A 147 4.13 24.25 0.75
C THR A 147 3.97 22.74 0.58
N GLY A 148 4.42 21.95 1.55
CA GLY A 148 4.48 20.49 1.46
C GLY A 148 5.55 20.00 0.48
N GLU A 149 6.51 20.83 0.09
CA GLU A 149 7.61 20.46 -0.79
C GLU A 149 8.81 19.95 0.01
N ALA A 150 9.55 18.98 -0.54
CA ALA A 150 10.76 18.48 0.09
C ALA A 150 11.89 19.52 -0.08
N ALA A 151 12.48 19.95 1.05
CA ALA A 151 13.58 20.90 1.06
C ALA A 151 14.95 20.24 0.96
N GLY A 152 15.11 18.99 1.47
CA GLY A 152 16.37 18.28 1.41
C GLY A 152 16.35 16.94 2.15
N GLN A 153 17.49 16.23 2.06
CA GLN A 153 17.71 15.00 2.81
C GLN A 153 19.07 15.00 3.48
N TYR A 154 19.15 14.48 4.70
CA TYR A 154 20.38 14.35 5.46
C TYR A 154 20.28 13.23 6.50
N PRO A 155 21.43 12.66 6.94
CA PRO A 155 21.43 11.66 7.99
C PRO A 155 21.17 12.32 9.36
N VAL A 156 20.32 11.68 10.16
CA VAL A 156 20.11 12.01 11.58
C VAL A 156 20.49 10.78 12.40
N GLU A 157 21.30 10.96 13.43
CA GLU A 157 21.71 9.90 14.33
C GLU A 157 20.90 9.99 15.63
N ILE A 158 20.40 8.85 16.07
CA ILE A 158 19.68 8.70 17.34
C ILE A 158 20.44 7.73 18.23
N THR A 159 20.72 8.14 19.48
CA THR A 159 21.39 7.32 20.49
C THR A 159 20.72 7.51 21.84
N PHE A 160 20.83 6.49 22.70
CA PHE A 160 20.43 6.61 24.11
C PHE A 160 21.54 7.25 24.95
N ASP A 161 21.15 7.93 26.02
CA ASP A 161 22.09 8.34 27.05
C ASP A 161 22.56 7.12 27.83
N GLU A 162 23.88 7.02 28.11
CA GLU A 162 24.46 5.87 28.81
C GLU A 162 24.01 5.78 30.27
N ALA A 163 23.70 6.91 30.91
CA ALA A 163 23.32 6.98 32.31
C ALA A 163 21.80 6.85 32.53
N ASP A 164 21.00 7.30 31.55
CA ASP A 164 19.54 7.23 31.60
C ASP A 164 18.98 6.80 30.23
N PRO A 165 18.60 5.53 30.06
CA PRO A 165 18.11 5.01 28.79
C PRO A 165 16.72 5.55 28.38
N THR A 166 16.09 6.41 29.17
CA THR A 166 14.89 7.15 28.75
C THR A 166 15.22 8.43 27.99
N ILE A 167 16.47 8.89 28.10
CA ILE A 167 16.96 10.07 27.41
C ILE A 167 17.51 9.65 26.03
N VAL A 168 17.02 10.31 24.99
CA VAL A 168 17.42 10.11 23.61
C VAL A 168 18.15 11.33 23.09
N ASN A 169 19.31 11.12 22.51
CA ASN A 169 20.08 12.14 21.82
C ASN A 169 19.78 12.06 20.34
N ILE A 170 19.38 13.19 19.73
CA ILE A 170 19.10 13.32 18.30
C ILE A 170 20.12 14.30 17.73
N THR A 171 20.99 13.80 16.87
CA THR A 171 22.10 14.58 16.29
C THR A 171 21.83 14.90 14.83
N ASN A 172 22.13 16.14 14.45
CA ASN A 172 22.09 16.61 13.06
C ASN A 172 20.68 16.95 12.55
N ILE A 173 19.77 17.36 13.42
CA ILE A 173 18.52 18.01 12.95
C ILE A 173 18.89 19.26 12.13
N TRP A 174 18.19 19.44 11.01
CA TRP A 174 18.42 20.56 10.08
C TRP A 174 19.84 20.63 9.49
N GLY A 175 20.56 19.49 9.45
CA GLY A 175 21.93 19.44 8.97
C GLY A 175 22.96 20.15 9.85
N GLY A 176 22.58 20.55 11.07
CA GLY A 176 23.37 21.43 11.96
C GLY A 176 24.47 20.75 12.74
N LYS A 177 24.56 19.41 12.72
CA LYS A 177 25.54 18.60 13.49
C LYS A 177 25.49 18.82 15.02
N MET A 178 24.48 19.50 15.51
CA MET A 178 24.22 19.68 16.93
C MET A 178 23.39 18.51 17.45
N THR A 179 23.50 18.25 18.75
CA THR A 179 22.72 17.21 19.44
C THR A 179 21.69 17.87 20.33
N VAL A 180 20.42 17.47 20.15
CA VAL A 180 19.33 17.80 21.06
C VAL A 180 18.97 16.59 21.88
N GLN A 181 18.41 16.80 23.07
CA GLN A 181 17.95 15.72 23.94
C GLN A 181 16.43 15.71 24.06
N GLY A 182 15.87 14.51 23.96
CA GLY A 182 14.46 14.25 24.17
C GLY A 182 14.25 13.11 25.16
N GLN A 183 13.03 12.97 25.62
CA GLN A 183 12.62 11.84 26.45
C GLN A 183 11.72 10.89 25.65
N TYR A 184 12.08 9.61 25.64
CA TYR A 184 11.34 8.56 24.94
C TYR A 184 10.33 7.91 25.87
N ASP A 185 9.10 7.86 25.44
CA ASP A 185 8.02 7.06 26.04
C ASP A 185 7.79 5.82 25.18
N GLU A 186 8.18 4.65 25.71
CA GLU A 186 8.08 3.37 25.03
C GLU A 186 6.61 2.95 24.76
N GLU A 187 5.67 3.35 25.63
CA GLU A 187 4.27 2.96 25.47
C GLU A 187 3.62 3.68 24.27
N SER A 188 3.90 4.97 24.08
CA SER A 188 3.36 5.75 22.99
C SER A 188 4.24 5.76 21.73
N GLY A 189 5.52 5.39 21.87
CA GLY A 189 6.51 5.50 20.80
C GLY A 189 6.92 6.96 20.50
N ILE A 190 6.66 7.89 21.43
CA ILE A 190 6.92 9.32 21.23
C ILE A 190 8.23 9.73 21.93
N ILE A 191 9.07 10.45 21.19
CA ILE A 191 10.18 11.21 21.76
C ILE A 191 9.71 12.65 21.90
N THR A 192 9.75 13.19 23.10
CA THR A 192 9.45 14.61 23.38
C THR A 192 10.75 15.38 23.57
N VAL A 193 11.05 16.29 22.68
CA VAL A 193 12.22 17.18 22.73
C VAL A 193 11.77 18.53 23.26
N PRO A 194 12.24 18.99 24.44
CA PRO A 194 11.91 20.30 24.99
C PRO A 194 12.23 21.40 23.99
N ASN A 195 11.39 22.42 23.95
CA ASN A 195 11.59 23.58 23.07
C ASN A 195 12.91 24.31 23.38
N MET A 196 13.33 25.21 22.50
CA MET A 196 14.54 26.05 22.65
C MET A 196 15.85 25.25 22.77
N GLN A 197 15.98 24.15 22.06
CA GLN A 197 17.28 23.48 21.93
C GLN A 197 18.03 23.97 20.71
N LEU A 198 19.35 24.13 20.87
CA LEU A 198 20.24 24.60 19.81
C LEU A 198 20.42 23.50 18.76
N ILE A 199 20.08 23.82 17.50
CA ILE A 199 20.20 22.87 16.38
C ILE A 199 21.26 23.27 15.36
N TYR A 200 21.60 24.56 15.30
CA TYR A 200 22.57 25.07 14.32
C TYR A 200 23.23 26.36 14.81
N VAL A 201 24.46 26.63 14.39
CA VAL A 201 25.12 27.94 14.56
C VAL A 201 25.41 28.49 13.18
N HIS A 202 24.68 29.53 12.80
CA HIS A 202 24.81 30.14 11.49
C HIS A 202 25.80 31.30 11.53
N ASP A 203 26.72 31.41 10.55
CA ASP A 203 27.78 32.43 10.51
C ASP A 203 27.29 33.88 10.59
N THR A 204 26.09 34.13 10.05
CA THR A 204 25.52 35.51 10.00
C THR A 204 24.48 35.77 11.09
N TYR A 205 23.66 34.74 11.40
CA TYR A 205 22.50 34.91 12.29
C TYR A 205 22.72 34.36 13.71
N GLY A 206 23.88 33.72 13.95
CA GLY A 206 24.24 33.15 15.25
C GLY A 206 23.48 31.85 15.55
N ASP A 207 23.11 31.68 16.79
CA ASP A 207 22.45 30.51 17.30
C ASP A 207 21.03 30.34 16.73
N ILE A 208 20.71 29.15 16.30
CA ILE A 208 19.37 28.78 15.81
C ILE A 208 18.82 27.68 16.72
N TRP A 209 17.64 27.94 17.26
CA TRP A 209 16.94 27.05 18.16
C TRP A 209 15.72 26.42 17.49
N ILE A 210 15.36 25.21 17.95
CA ILE A 210 14.17 24.50 17.51
C ILE A 210 13.02 24.73 18.49
N HIS A 211 11.85 24.93 17.93
CA HIS A 211 10.58 25.02 18.66
C HIS A 211 9.55 24.11 18.02
N GLY A 212 8.70 23.47 18.81
CA GLY A 212 7.47 22.88 18.31
C GLY A 212 6.45 23.98 18.02
N VAL A 213 5.62 23.76 17.03
CA VAL A 213 4.55 24.64 16.60
C VAL A 213 3.22 24.02 17.02
N THR A 214 2.29 24.86 17.50
CA THR A 214 0.94 24.39 17.84
C THR A 214 0.16 24.00 16.59
N ASP A 215 -0.87 23.14 16.75
CA ASP A 215 -1.66 22.64 15.63
C ASP A 215 -2.35 23.73 14.81
N ASP A 216 -2.62 24.88 15.40
CA ASP A 216 -3.15 26.09 14.74
C ASP A 216 -2.08 26.97 14.08
N MET A 217 -0.79 26.60 14.22
CA MET A 217 0.39 27.32 13.74
C MET A 217 0.53 28.77 14.27
N GLU A 218 -0.10 29.10 15.40
CA GLU A 218 -0.06 30.46 15.97
C GLU A 218 1.03 30.62 17.01
N GLU A 219 1.49 29.54 17.68
CA GLU A 219 2.50 29.60 18.74
C GLU A 219 3.73 28.73 18.45
N TYR A 220 4.92 29.26 18.72
CA TYR A 220 6.23 28.59 18.51
C TYR A 220 6.92 28.28 19.86
N ALA A 221 6.18 27.79 20.84
CA ALA A 221 6.68 27.60 22.20
C ALA A 221 6.43 26.18 22.73
N SER A 222 5.99 25.28 21.86
CA SER A 222 5.71 23.88 22.22
C SER A 222 6.96 23.02 22.16
N ASP A 223 6.93 21.87 22.85
CA ASP A 223 7.91 20.82 22.68
C ASP A 223 7.75 20.17 21.31
N VAL A 224 8.88 19.72 20.74
CA VAL A 224 8.88 18.96 19.48
C VAL A 224 8.61 17.50 19.80
N LYS A 225 7.74 16.87 19.03
CA LYS A 225 7.41 15.46 19.16
C LYS A 225 7.88 14.70 17.93
N PHE A 226 8.50 13.54 18.17
CA PHE A 226 8.82 12.57 17.13
C PHE A 226 8.09 11.28 17.43
N LEU A 227 7.27 10.82 16.50
CA LEU A 227 6.58 9.54 16.60
C LEU A 227 7.39 8.46 15.87
N PHE A 228 7.84 7.47 16.62
CA PHE A 228 8.61 6.33 16.11
C PHE A 228 7.71 5.12 15.91
N THR A 229 7.85 4.47 14.74
CA THR A 229 7.16 3.23 14.40
C THR A 229 8.16 2.10 14.28
N ALA A 230 8.33 1.33 15.33
CA ALA A 230 9.31 0.23 15.40
C ALA A 230 9.13 -0.82 14.30
N LEU A 231 7.89 -1.12 13.90
CA LEU A 231 7.58 -2.11 12.86
C LEU A 231 7.98 -1.66 11.45
N GLY A 232 8.18 -0.38 11.23
CA GLY A 232 8.54 0.15 9.92
C GLY A 232 9.89 0.87 9.89
N GLY A 233 10.55 1.03 11.05
CA GLY A 233 11.78 1.81 11.16
C GLY A 233 11.58 3.26 10.70
N LYS A 234 10.40 3.81 10.93
CA LYS A 234 10.01 5.15 10.50
C LYS A 234 9.79 6.06 11.68
N MET A 235 10.09 7.32 11.47
CA MET A 235 9.83 8.38 12.45
C MET A 235 9.28 9.60 11.72
N GLU A 236 8.33 10.28 12.34
CA GLU A 236 7.75 11.52 11.84
C GLU A 236 7.72 12.55 12.95
N SER A 237 8.15 13.79 12.67
CA SER A 237 8.10 14.85 13.65
C SER A 237 6.80 15.64 13.57
N SER A 238 6.43 16.29 14.68
CA SER A 238 5.52 17.42 14.64
C SER A 238 6.13 18.56 13.80
N ILE A 239 5.31 19.57 13.45
CA ILE A 239 5.82 20.77 12.79
C ILE A 239 6.74 21.52 13.77
N MET A 240 7.85 21.99 13.23
CA MET A 240 8.91 22.68 13.96
C MET A 240 9.17 24.05 13.32
N ALA A 241 9.62 24.99 14.14
CA ALA A 241 10.16 26.26 13.72
C ALA A 241 11.66 26.32 14.03
N ALA A 242 12.45 26.77 13.07
CA ALA A 242 13.84 27.14 13.29
C ALA A 242 13.91 28.65 13.54
N GLU A 243 14.32 29.08 14.73
CA GLU A 243 14.31 30.47 15.16
C GLU A 243 15.70 30.97 15.56
N CYS A 244 16.00 32.19 15.22
CA CYS A 244 17.16 32.94 15.73
C CYS A 244 16.72 34.32 16.27
N SER A 245 17.69 35.09 16.76
CA SER A 245 17.42 36.48 17.28
C SER A 245 16.79 37.43 16.26
N ALA A 246 16.88 37.12 14.96
CA ALA A 246 16.31 37.93 13.88
C ALA A 246 14.90 37.47 13.44
N GLY A 247 14.43 36.34 13.92
CA GLY A 247 13.11 35.76 13.62
C GLY A 247 13.16 34.31 13.21
N VAL A 248 12.05 33.81 12.67
CA VAL A 248 11.87 32.42 12.22
C VAL A 248 12.36 32.26 10.78
N PHE A 249 13.16 31.26 10.51
CA PHE A 249 13.64 30.92 9.15
C PHE A 249 12.59 30.21 8.31
N GLY A 250 11.74 29.41 8.95
CA GLY A 250 10.67 28.66 8.29
C GLY A 250 10.06 27.62 9.20
N LEU A 251 8.94 27.07 8.75
CA LEU A 251 8.24 25.97 9.38
C LEU A 251 8.52 24.69 8.59
N PHE A 252 8.91 23.62 9.28
CA PHE A 252 9.24 22.36 8.64
C PHE A 252 8.86 21.17 9.51
N TYR A 253 8.82 20.00 8.91
CA TYR A 253 8.74 18.72 9.62
C TYR A 253 9.66 17.69 8.96
N LEU A 254 9.96 16.61 9.68
CA LEU A 254 10.83 15.56 9.21
C LEU A 254 10.05 14.25 9.08
N THR A 255 10.27 13.56 7.97
CA THR A 255 10.02 12.12 7.88
C THR A 255 11.37 11.42 7.82
N MET A 256 11.56 10.37 8.62
CA MET A 256 12.86 9.71 8.75
C MET A 256 12.70 8.21 8.58
N GLU A 257 13.63 7.58 7.86
CA GLU A 257 13.66 6.13 7.65
C GLU A 257 14.99 5.56 8.15
N HIS A 258 14.89 4.52 8.99
CA HIS A 258 16.05 3.80 9.54
C HIS A 258 16.86 3.18 8.40
N GLN A 259 18.23 3.27 8.48
CA GLN A 259 19.16 2.82 7.45
C GLN A 259 19.76 1.46 7.75
#